data_d5cdfc36df5f9fe6b5575d202dde290e
#
_entry.id   d5cdfc36df5f9fe6b5575d202dde290e
#
_cell.length_a   1.000
_cell.length_b   1.000
_cell.length_c   1.000
_cell.angle_alpha   90.00
_cell.angle_beta   90.00
_cell.angle_gamma   90.00
#
_symmetry.space_group_name_H-M   'P 1'
#
loop_
_entity.id
_entity.type
_entity.pdbx_description
1 polymer ?
#
loop_
_entity_poly.entity_id
_entity_poly.type
_entity_poly.pdbx_seq_one_letter_code
_entity_poly.pdbx_strand_id
1 'polypeptide(L)'
;NAHTAVPACEPSRCALMSGRRPWVSGCYKNGHEWRKYQKPGEGLSAQFLKAGYYVSGAGKIYHQMDALEEEWSDYMDKGKLSSNGPGVDKYDGYHIEKTFPHLKDEDIVDWHSVDYCVERLSKKRKKPYFIACGLYKPHLAFVAPRKYYKDFPLDEIKLPPHIENDLDDVPPPGIKMAGPQADHAKFLKSGRWKAAIQSYLATCAYTDMNVGRLLDAFEKSPDRKNTIIVFWSDHGWSLGEKQHWRKFALWEETTRIPMIWVA
;
A
#
# COMPACT_ATOMS: atom_id res chain seq x y z
N ASN A 1 -18.52 0.67 5.54
CA ASN A 1 -17.41 1.62 5.44
C ASN A 1 -16.32 1.21 6.42
N ALA A 2 -15.06 1.14 5.96
CA ALA A 2 -13.89 0.89 6.79
C ALA A 2 -12.96 2.11 6.73
N HIS A 3 -12.38 2.45 7.86
CA HIS A 3 -11.44 3.57 7.97
C HIS A 3 -10.17 3.11 8.68
N THR A 4 -9.03 3.65 8.22
CA THR A 4 -7.74 3.38 8.87
C THR A 4 -7.68 3.99 10.27
N ALA A 5 -6.90 3.38 11.15
CA ALA A 5 -6.66 3.94 12.48
C ALA A 5 -5.87 5.26 12.45
N VAL A 6 -4.98 5.41 11.45
CA VAL A 6 -4.22 6.63 11.13
C VAL A 6 -3.93 6.65 9.62
N PRO A 7 -4.15 7.75 8.92
CA PRO A 7 -3.85 7.85 7.48
C PRO A 7 -2.33 8.04 7.25
N ALA A 8 -1.53 7.10 7.72
CA ALA A 8 -0.07 7.05 7.54
C ALA A 8 0.41 5.60 7.65
N CYS A 9 1.42 5.23 6.85
CA CYS A 9 1.83 3.83 6.68
C CYS A 9 2.23 3.17 8.01
N GLU A 10 3.20 3.73 8.72
CA GLU A 10 3.76 3.07 9.91
C GLU A 10 2.75 2.96 11.05
N PRO A 11 2.06 4.04 11.49
CA PRO A 11 1.11 3.91 12.58
C PRO A 11 -0.11 3.07 12.23
N SER A 12 -0.59 3.10 10.97
CA SER A 12 -1.66 2.21 10.53
C SER A 12 -1.23 0.74 10.59
N ARG A 13 -0.04 0.41 10.07
CA ARG A 13 0.50 -0.96 10.09
C ARG A 13 0.84 -1.42 11.50
N CYS A 14 1.35 -0.53 12.34
CA CYS A 14 1.54 -0.79 13.76
C CYS A 14 0.21 -1.17 14.43
N ALA A 15 -0.84 -0.38 14.20
CA ALA A 15 -2.16 -0.66 14.75
C ALA A 15 -2.74 -2.00 14.26
N LEU A 16 -2.57 -2.31 12.96
CA LEU A 16 -3.00 -3.55 12.36
C LEU A 16 -2.28 -4.76 12.97
N MET A 17 -0.94 -4.72 12.95
CA MET A 17 -0.13 -5.86 13.38
C MET A 17 -0.14 -6.07 14.88
N SER A 18 -0.41 -5.03 15.68
CA SER A 18 -0.47 -5.12 17.13
C SER A 18 -1.89 -5.30 17.70
N GLY A 19 -2.93 -5.00 16.90
CA GLY A 19 -4.30 -4.88 17.42
C GLY A 19 -4.51 -3.69 18.36
N ARG A 20 -3.54 -2.77 18.46
CA ARG A 20 -3.55 -1.63 19.38
C ARG A 20 -3.69 -0.32 18.63
N ARG A 21 -4.65 0.49 19.01
CA ARG A 21 -4.82 1.82 18.42
C ARG A 21 -3.68 2.77 18.82
N PRO A 22 -3.41 3.84 18.02
CA PRO A 22 -2.27 4.74 18.27
C PRO A 22 -2.16 5.32 19.67
N TRP A 23 -3.29 5.65 20.28
CA TRP A 23 -3.29 6.17 21.66
C TRP A 23 -2.95 5.12 22.74
N VAL A 24 -2.98 3.84 22.38
CA VAL A 24 -2.52 2.74 23.23
C VAL A 24 -1.06 2.40 22.94
N SER A 25 -0.70 2.35 21.64
CA SER A 25 0.66 2.00 21.22
C SER A 25 1.64 3.16 21.27
N GLY A 26 1.19 4.42 21.24
CA GLY A 26 2.05 5.60 21.11
C GLY A 26 2.61 5.85 19.70
N CYS A 27 2.28 5.00 18.71
CA CYS A 27 2.77 5.12 17.34
C CYS A 27 1.84 6.01 16.51
N TYR A 28 2.21 7.29 16.29
CA TYR A 28 1.37 8.27 15.61
C TYR A 28 1.87 8.72 14.26
N LYS A 29 3.13 8.50 13.92
CA LYS A 29 3.74 8.99 12.68
C LYS A 29 4.77 8.01 12.12
N ASN A 30 5.08 8.15 10.84
CA ASN A 30 6.20 7.46 10.22
C ASN A 30 7.54 7.86 10.90
N GLY A 31 8.42 6.90 11.09
CA GLY A 31 9.69 7.08 11.81
C GLY A 31 9.57 6.87 13.33
N HIS A 32 8.39 6.54 13.84
CA HIS A 32 8.28 5.96 15.17
C HIS A 32 8.71 4.50 15.14
N GLU A 33 9.71 4.16 15.90
CA GLU A 33 10.17 2.77 16.04
C GLU A 33 9.08 1.95 16.76
N TRP A 34 8.12 1.45 15.99
CA TRP A 34 6.93 0.79 16.54
C TRP A 34 7.25 -0.44 17.41
N ARG A 35 8.41 -1.08 17.19
CA ARG A 35 8.91 -2.17 18.05
C ARG A 35 9.16 -1.75 19.49
N LYS A 36 9.31 -0.47 19.77
CA LYS A 36 9.31 0.05 21.15
C LYS A 36 7.95 -0.06 21.83
N TYR A 37 6.89 -0.11 21.04
CA TYR A 37 5.50 -0.13 21.50
C TYR A 37 4.86 -1.51 21.45
N GLN A 38 5.47 -2.44 20.72
CA GLN A 38 5.03 -3.82 20.57
C GLN A 38 6.22 -4.77 20.78
N LYS A 39 6.17 -5.55 21.84
CA LYS A 39 7.21 -6.55 22.13
C LYS A 39 7.20 -7.68 21.11
N PRO A 40 8.34 -8.32 20.84
CA PRO A 40 8.38 -9.55 20.09
C PRO A 40 7.38 -10.58 20.61
N GLY A 41 6.70 -11.25 19.68
CA GLY A 41 5.70 -12.26 20.02
C GLY A 41 4.30 -11.72 20.37
N GLU A 42 4.07 -10.41 20.35
CA GLU A 42 2.74 -9.81 20.57
C GLU A 42 1.98 -9.53 19.25
N GLY A 43 2.66 -9.59 18.09
CA GLY A 43 2.08 -9.27 16.79
C GLY A 43 1.13 -10.32 16.24
N LEU A 44 0.35 -9.93 15.24
CA LEU A 44 -0.63 -10.79 14.55
C LEU A 44 0.03 -12.08 14.04
N SER A 45 1.16 -11.97 13.33
CA SER A 45 1.94 -13.12 12.84
C SER A 45 2.33 -14.06 13.98
N ALA A 46 2.86 -13.52 15.07
CA ALA A 46 3.27 -14.28 16.23
C ALA A 46 2.09 -15.00 16.92
N GLN A 47 0.89 -14.40 16.93
CA GLN A 47 -0.30 -15.05 17.49
C GLN A 47 -0.73 -16.26 16.66
N PHE A 48 -0.71 -16.16 15.32
CA PHE A 48 -0.96 -17.30 14.44
C PHE A 48 0.11 -18.38 14.62
N LEU A 49 1.38 -17.99 14.75
CA LEU A 49 2.47 -18.94 14.98
C LEU A 49 2.28 -19.71 16.30
N LYS A 50 1.93 -19.01 17.39
CA LYS A 50 1.62 -19.61 18.70
C LYS A 50 0.40 -20.55 18.63
N ALA A 51 -0.56 -20.24 17.77
CA ALA A 51 -1.73 -21.09 17.53
C ALA A 51 -1.42 -22.30 16.64
N GLY A 52 -0.16 -22.52 16.27
CA GLY A 52 0.29 -23.69 15.52
C GLY A 52 0.16 -23.56 14.00
N TYR A 53 -0.13 -22.39 13.48
CA TYR A 53 -0.18 -22.13 12.05
C TYR A 53 1.22 -22.12 11.42
N TYR A 54 1.29 -22.47 10.13
CA TYR A 54 2.39 -22.06 9.29
C TYR A 54 2.16 -20.60 8.91
N VAL A 55 3.10 -19.73 9.23
CA VAL A 55 2.97 -18.27 9.05
C VAL A 55 3.99 -17.80 8.05
N SER A 56 3.54 -17.25 6.93
CA SER A 56 4.43 -16.78 5.85
C SER A 56 4.06 -15.39 5.39
N GLY A 57 5.06 -14.59 5.03
CA GLY A 57 4.87 -13.20 4.63
C GLY A 57 5.79 -12.74 3.52
N ALA A 58 5.32 -11.80 2.71
CA ALA A 58 6.10 -11.15 1.67
C ALA A 58 5.72 -9.67 1.50
N GLY A 59 6.70 -8.88 1.06
CA GLY A 59 6.50 -7.49 0.66
C GLY A 59 6.26 -6.53 1.82
N LYS A 60 5.45 -5.50 1.58
CA LYS A 60 5.24 -4.40 2.53
C LYS A 60 4.15 -4.73 3.57
N ILE A 61 4.45 -5.58 4.53
CA ILE A 61 3.59 -5.83 5.69
C ILE A 61 3.87 -4.78 6.77
N TYR A 62 5.11 -4.49 7.02
CA TYR A 62 5.59 -3.40 7.88
C TYR A 62 6.01 -2.18 7.06
N HIS A 63 6.19 -1.02 7.70
CA HIS A 63 6.62 0.20 6.99
C HIS A 63 8.11 0.14 6.64
N GLN A 64 8.94 -0.22 7.60
CA GLN A 64 10.33 -0.61 7.40
C GLN A 64 10.37 -2.14 7.44
N MET A 65 11.44 -2.77 6.94
CA MET A 65 11.54 -4.22 6.87
C MET A 65 11.80 -4.84 8.26
N ASP A 66 10.85 -4.64 9.17
CA ASP A 66 10.96 -5.03 10.58
C ASP A 66 10.30 -6.39 10.88
N ALA A 67 10.26 -7.29 9.89
CA ALA A 67 9.88 -8.67 10.12
C ALA A 67 10.93 -9.34 11.00
N LEU A 68 10.52 -9.86 12.16
CA LEU A 68 11.37 -10.65 13.03
C LEU A 68 11.24 -12.11 12.65
N GLU A 69 12.38 -12.79 12.44
CA GLU A 69 12.40 -14.19 12.04
C GLU A 69 11.59 -15.07 12.99
N GLU A 70 11.64 -14.81 14.28
CA GLU A 70 10.89 -15.56 15.29
C GLU A 70 9.37 -15.38 15.25
N GLU A 71 8.85 -14.42 14.49
CA GLU A 71 7.41 -14.16 14.33
C GLU A 71 6.82 -14.82 13.08
N TRP A 72 7.66 -15.44 12.24
CA TRP A 72 7.27 -16.03 10.96
C TRP A 72 7.90 -17.43 10.82
N SER A 73 7.16 -18.36 10.21
CA SER A 73 7.77 -19.62 9.76
C SER A 73 8.69 -19.42 8.57
N ASP A 74 8.36 -18.40 7.77
CA ASP A 74 9.05 -18.09 6.52
C ASP A 74 8.68 -16.67 6.07
N TYR A 75 9.65 -15.85 5.71
CA TYR A 75 9.43 -14.49 5.22
C TYR A 75 10.34 -14.18 4.03
N MET A 76 9.79 -13.56 3.00
CA MET A 76 10.53 -13.23 1.78
C MET A 76 11.65 -12.22 2.06
N ASP A 77 12.89 -12.61 1.81
CA ASP A 77 13.97 -11.63 1.65
C ASP A 77 13.87 -10.98 0.26
N LYS A 78 13.64 -9.68 0.24
CA LYS A 78 13.57 -8.91 -1.01
C LYS A 78 14.95 -8.64 -1.63
N GLY A 79 16.04 -8.83 -0.89
CA GLY A 79 17.39 -8.53 -1.35
C GLY A 79 17.51 -7.10 -1.92
N LYS A 80 17.95 -6.99 -3.16
CA LYS A 80 18.13 -5.71 -3.89
C LYS A 80 16.89 -5.27 -4.69
N LEU A 81 15.78 -6.00 -4.62
CA LEU A 81 14.56 -5.65 -5.37
C LEU A 81 14.01 -4.28 -4.91
N SER A 82 13.62 -3.48 -5.88
CA SER A 82 13.08 -2.12 -5.67
C SER A 82 11.56 -2.11 -5.78
N SER A 83 10.91 -1.29 -4.98
CA SER A 83 9.47 -1.00 -5.12
C SER A 83 9.13 -0.16 -6.35
N ASN A 84 10.11 0.41 -7.02
CA ASN A 84 9.92 1.28 -8.19
C ASN A 84 10.54 0.71 -9.47
N GLY A 85 11.31 -0.37 -9.37
CA GLY A 85 12.12 -0.89 -10.48
C GLY A 85 13.49 -0.21 -10.60
N PRO A 86 14.36 -0.77 -11.46
CA PRO A 86 15.72 -0.26 -11.67
C PRO A 86 15.71 1.12 -12.36
N GLY A 87 16.63 1.99 -11.96
CA GLY A 87 16.84 3.30 -12.59
C GLY A 87 15.75 4.34 -12.33
N VAL A 88 14.81 4.04 -11.42
CA VAL A 88 13.77 4.99 -11.02
C VAL A 88 14.26 5.82 -9.83
N ASP A 89 14.50 7.09 -10.07
CA ASP A 89 14.92 8.02 -9.01
C ASP A 89 13.85 8.19 -7.94
N LYS A 90 14.27 8.15 -6.68
CA LYS A 90 13.40 8.27 -5.52
C LYS A 90 12.81 9.68 -5.32
N TYR A 91 13.36 10.70 -5.97
CA TYR A 91 13.18 12.09 -5.55
C TYR A 91 11.98 12.83 -6.14
N ASP A 92 11.46 12.45 -7.30
CA ASP A 92 10.33 13.18 -7.88
C ASP A 92 8.96 12.61 -7.50
N GLY A 93 8.89 11.39 -6.98
CA GLY A 93 7.64 10.75 -6.51
C GLY A 93 6.53 10.61 -7.56
N TYR A 94 6.45 11.54 -8.51
CA TYR A 94 5.46 11.65 -9.56
C TYR A 94 6.11 11.58 -10.93
N HIS A 95 6.42 10.40 -11.42
CA HIS A 95 7.10 10.19 -12.71
C HIS A 95 6.14 10.33 -13.90
N ILE A 96 5.56 11.49 -14.01
CA ILE A 96 4.47 11.83 -14.92
C ILE A 96 4.86 11.73 -16.41
N GLU A 97 6.12 11.93 -16.76
CA GLU A 97 6.56 12.00 -18.17
C GLU A 97 7.52 10.88 -18.56
N LYS A 98 8.07 10.20 -17.59
CA LYS A 98 8.95 9.07 -17.84
C LYS A 98 8.12 7.80 -17.86
N THR A 99 7.45 7.53 -18.97
CA THR A 99 7.07 6.16 -19.27
C THR A 99 8.37 5.39 -19.39
N PHE A 100 8.70 4.56 -18.42
CA PHE A 100 9.88 3.70 -18.50
C PHE A 100 9.61 2.62 -19.53
N PRO A 101 10.04 2.80 -20.81
CA PRO A 101 9.63 1.89 -21.89
C PRO A 101 10.19 0.49 -21.71
N HIS A 102 11.20 0.35 -20.87
CA HIS A 102 11.88 -0.92 -20.61
C HIS A 102 11.44 -1.59 -19.31
N LEU A 103 10.63 -0.90 -18.48
CA LEU A 103 10.17 -1.46 -17.21
C LEU A 103 9.19 -2.60 -17.48
N LYS A 104 9.47 -3.75 -16.90
CA LYS A 104 8.63 -4.93 -16.93
C LYS A 104 7.93 -5.14 -15.59
N ASP A 105 6.94 -6.01 -15.54
CA ASP A 105 6.21 -6.34 -14.32
C ASP A 105 7.16 -6.90 -13.25
N GLU A 106 8.06 -7.78 -13.66
CA GLU A 106 9.05 -8.45 -12.79
C GLU A 106 10.18 -7.54 -12.29
N ASP A 107 10.31 -6.33 -12.79
CA ASP A 107 11.30 -5.36 -12.29
C ASP A 107 10.88 -4.73 -10.96
N ILE A 108 9.61 -4.86 -10.57
CA ILE A 108 9.04 -4.27 -9.34
C ILE A 108 8.89 -5.38 -8.29
N VAL A 109 9.31 -5.10 -7.06
CA VAL A 109 9.32 -6.07 -5.95
C VAL A 109 7.96 -6.72 -5.68
N ASP A 110 6.86 -6.04 -5.99
CA ASP A 110 5.51 -6.56 -5.79
C ASP A 110 5.24 -7.83 -6.59
N TRP A 111 5.78 -7.93 -7.81
CA TRP A 111 5.72 -9.14 -8.62
C TRP A 111 6.28 -10.34 -7.87
N HIS A 112 7.47 -10.20 -7.31
CA HIS A 112 8.16 -11.27 -6.57
C HIS A 112 7.49 -11.58 -5.23
N SER A 113 6.91 -10.56 -4.57
CA SER A 113 6.12 -10.76 -3.35
C SER A 113 4.90 -11.64 -3.63
N VAL A 114 4.27 -11.44 -4.78
CA VAL A 114 3.14 -12.24 -5.25
C VAL A 114 3.60 -13.65 -5.62
N ASP A 115 4.69 -13.80 -6.39
CA ASP A 115 5.24 -15.13 -6.75
C ASP A 115 5.55 -15.96 -5.50
N TYR A 116 6.14 -15.32 -4.50
CA TYR A 116 6.43 -15.95 -3.21
C TYR A 116 5.16 -16.48 -2.54
N CYS A 117 4.09 -15.68 -2.50
CA CYS A 117 2.82 -16.10 -1.92
C CYS A 117 2.10 -17.17 -2.76
N VAL A 118 2.12 -17.04 -4.10
CA VAL A 118 1.58 -18.03 -5.04
C VAL A 118 2.20 -19.41 -4.81
N GLU A 119 3.53 -19.48 -4.69
CA GLU A 119 4.22 -20.73 -4.39
C GLU A 119 3.73 -21.34 -3.07
N ARG A 120 3.47 -20.52 -2.05
CA ARG A 120 2.99 -21.01 -0.75
C ARG A 120 1.54 -21.47 -0.80
N LEU A 121 0.70 -20.81 -1.57
CA LEU A 121 -0.70 -21.22 -1.78
C LEU A 121 -0.82 -22.56 -2.53
N SER A 122 0.13 -22.89 -3.41
CA SER A 122 0.12 -24.15 -4.16
C SER A 122 0.46 -25.39 -3.32
N LYS A 123 1.06 -25.20 -2.15
CA LYS A 123 1.55 -26.31 -1.30
C LYS A 123 0.46 -26.79 -0.34
N LYS A 124 0.07 -28.07 -0.45
CA LYS A 124 -0.76 -28.71 0.57
C LYS A 124 0.01 -28.83 1.89
N ARG A 125 -0.65 -28.48 3.00
CA ARG A 125 -0.05 -28.50 4.34
C ARG A 125 -0.86 -29.35 5.30
N LYS A 126 -0.17 -29.89 6.33
CA LYS A 126 -0.83 -30.58 7.46
C LYS A 126 -1.32 -29.59 8.52
N LYS A 127 -0.69 -28.41 8.59
CA LYS A 127 -1.04 -27.34 9.53
C LYS A 127 -1.89 -26.28 8.80
N PRO A 128 -2.81 -25.61 9.50
CA PRO A 128 -3.44 -24.41 8.95
C PRO A 128 -2.36 -23.37 8.65
N TYR A 129 -2.67 -22.41 7.77
CA TYR A 129 -1.70 -21.39 7.38
C TYR A 129 -2.26 -19.97 7.51
N PHE A 130 -1.36 -19.03 7.74
CA PHE A 130 -1.56 -17.61 7.59
C PHE A 130 -0.53 -17.10 6.57
N ILE A 131 -0.98 -16.61 5.43
CA ILE A 131 -0.13 -16.04 4.37
C ILE A 131 -0.49 -14.58 4.22
N ALA A 132 0.49 -13.69 4.39
CA ALA A 132 0.34 -12.27 4.23
C ALA A 132 1.14 -11.75 3.02
N CYS A 133 0.48 -11.03 2.11
CA CYS A 133 1.08 -10.39 0.95
C CYS A 133 0.89 -8.89 1.03
N GLY A 134 1.97 -8.15 1.26
CA GLY A 134 1.96 -6.69 1.29
C GLY A 134 2.48 -6.11 -0.02
N LEU A 135 1.67 -5.34 -0.74
CA LEU A 135 2.09 -4.66 -1.95
C LEU A 135 2.55 -3.23 -1.64
N TYR A 136 3.58 -2.76 -2.36
CA TYR A 136 4.06 -1.38 -2.27
C TYR A 136 3.22 -0.44 -3.12
N LYS A 137 2.85 -0.88 -4.33
CA LYS A 137 2.00 -0.07 -5.21
C LYS A 137 0.55 -0.08 -4.68
N PRO A 138 -0.18 1.02 -4.91
CA PRO A 138 0.11 2.21 -5.71
C PRO A 138 0.86 3.34 -4.98
N HIS A 139 1.67 3.09 -3.98
CA HIS A 139 2.48 4.13 -3.32
C HIS A 139 3.45 4.81 -4.30
N LEU A 140 3.82 6.05 -4.01
CA LEU A 140 4.89 6.77 -4.70
C LEU A 140 6.21 5.95 -4.74
N ALA A 141 7.04 6.03 -5.79
CA ALA A 141 6.79 6.81 -7.01
C ALA A 141 5.69 6.14 -7.86
N PHE A 142 4.85 6.94 -8.52
CA PHE A 142 3.81 6.43 -9.41
C PHE A 142 4.41 5.93 -10.72
N VAL A 143 5.03 4.77 -10.66
CA VAL A 143 5.69 4.12 -11.79
C VAL A 143 5.12 2.72 -11.96
N ALA A 144 4.68 2.43 -13.17
CA ALA A 144 4.23 1.12 -13.61
C ALA A 144 4.75 0.88 -15.05
N PRO A 145 4.82 -0.37 -15.52
CA PRO A 145 5.11 -0.66 -16.93
C PRO A 145 4.16 0.06 -17.90
N ARG A 146 4.71 0.51 -19.02
CA ARG A 146 4.02 1.38 -19.98
C ARG A 146 2.64 0.86 -20.43
N LYS A 147 2.45 -0.45 -20.47
CA LYS A 147 1.19 -1.09 -20.89
C LYS A 147 -0.01 -0.64 -20.05
N TYR A 148 0.18 -0.36 -18.74
CA TYR A 148 -0.90 0.06 -17.85
C TYR A 148 -1.36 1.51 -18.05
N TYR A 149 -0.55 2.36 -18.68
CA TYR A 149 -0.93 3.74 -18.99
C TYR A 149 -1.93 3.83 -20.14
N LYS A 150 -1.97 2.80 -21.01
CA LYS A 150 -2.84 2.79 -22.20
C LYS A 150 -4.32 2.73 -21.84
N ASP A 151 -4.64 2.17 -20.66
CA ASP A 151 -6.01 2.02 -20.20
C ASP A 151 -6.59 3.34 -19.63
N PHE A 152 -5.74 4.36 -19.50
CA PHE A 152 -6.09 5.67 -18.93
C PHE A 152 -5.61 6.80 -19.85
N PRO A 153 -6.25 7.04 -21.01
CA PRO A 153 -5.89 8.15 -21.90
C PRO A 153 -5.94 9.48 -21.16
N LEU A 154 -4.93 10.32 -21.37
CA LEU A 154 -4.76 11.57 -20.59
C LEU A 154 -5.92 12.56 -20.76
N ASP A 155 -6.51 12.62 -21.94
CA ASP A 155 -7.67 13.45 -22.26
C ASP A 155 -8.95 12.99 -21.56
N GLU A 156 -9.07 11.70 -21.24
CA GLU A 156 -10.20 11.13 -20.51
C GLU A 156 -10.07 11.28 -18.98
N ILE A 157 -8.89 11.63 -18.48
CA ILE A 157 -8.68 11.81 -17.04
C ILE A 157 -9.53 12.98 -16.52
N LYS A 158 -10.37 12.66 -15.54
CA LYS A 158 -11.15 13.66 -14.79
C LYS A 158 -10.38 14.05 -13.54
N LEU A 159 -10.35 15.34 -13.25
CA LEU A 159 -9.87 15.83 -11.97
C LEU A 159 -10.86 15.46 -10.86
N PRO A 160 -10.38 15.23 -9.63
CA PRO A 160 -11.28 15.05 -8.50
C PRO A 160 -12.15 16.29 -8.28
N PRO A 161 -13.30 16.17 -7.60
CA PRO A 161 -14.09 17.33 -7.20
C PRO A 161 -13.23 18.32 -6.42
N HIS A 162 -13.20 19.57 -6.85
CA HIS A 162 -12.44 20.63 -6.21
C HIS A 162 -13.07 21.99 -6.52
N ILE A 163 -12.85 22.93 -5.62
CA ILE A 163 -13.19 24.35 -5.79
C ILE A 163 -11.97 25.19 -5.44
N GLU A 164 -11.88 26.40 -6.00
CA GLU A 164 -10.70 27.27 -5.85
C GLU A 164 -10.43 27.64 -4.37
N ASN A 165 -11.49 27.91 -3.62
CA ASN A 165 -11.44 28.30 -2.21
C ASN A 165 -11.76 27.16 -1.24
N ASP A 166 -11.41 25.93 -1.56
CA ASP A 166 -11.76 24.70 -0.83
C ASP A 166 -11.17 24.61 0.61
N LEU A 167 -10.29 25.54 0.96
CA LEU A 167 -9.68 25.62 2.30
C LEU A 167 -10.21 26.78 3.15
N ASP A 168 -11.15 27.60 2.66
CA ASP A 168 -11.63 28.79 3.38
C ASP A 168 -12.38 28.44 4.68
N ASP A 169 -13.01 27.28 4.72
CA ASP A 169 -13.71 26.71 5.89
C ASP A 169 -12.79 25.90 6.82
N VAL A 170 -11.51 25.76 6.46
CA VAL A 170 -10.57 24.89 7.20
C VAL A 170 -9.74 25.73 8.19
N PRO A 171 -9.66 25.34 9.48
CA PRO A 171 -8.86 26.07 10.45
C PRO A 171 -7.35 25.97 10.13
N PRO A 172 -6.53 26.94 10.62
CA PRO A 172 -5.10 27.01 10.27
C PRO A 172 -4.30 25.72 10.44
N PRO A 173 -4.50 24.87 11.48
CA PRO A 173 -3.83 23.59 11.56
C PRO A 173 -4.20 22.64 10.41
N GLY A 174 -5.44 22.63 9.95
CA GLY A 174 -5.91 21.85 8.82
C GLY A 174 -5.32 22.33 7.50
N ILE A 175 -5.23 23.65 7.28
CA ILE A 175 -4.55 24.23 6.11
C ILE A 175 -3.08 23.82 6.08
N LYS A 176 -2.42 23.85 7.24
CA LYS A 176 -1.04 23.36 7.36
C LYS A 176 -0.91 21.88 7.00
N MET A 177 -1.89 21.06 7.38
CA MET A 177 -1.93 19.62 7.00
C MET A 177 -2.20 19.44 5.50
N ALA A 178 -3.07 20.24 4.90
CA ALA A 178 -3.34 20.21 3.46
C ALA A 178 -2.07 20.47 2.66
N GLY A 179 -1.24 21.40 3.08
CA GLY A 179 0.01 21.74 2.41
C GLY A 179 -0.19 22.25 0.99
N PRO A 180 -1.09 23.22 0.73
CA PRO A 180 -1.48 23.61 -0.63
C PRO A 180 -0.33 24.17 -1.47
N GLN A 181 0.70 24.71 -0.82
CA GLN A 181 1.90 25.25 -1.48
C GLN A 181 2.93 24.18 -1.87
N ALA A 182 2.68 22.90 -1.54
CA ALA A 182 3.58 21.79 -1.87
C ALA A 182 3.22 21.17 -3.24
N ASP A 183 2.77 19.92 -3.22
CA ASP A 183 2.47 19.17 -4.45
C ASP A 183 1.33 19.80 -5.26
N HIS A 184 0.30 20.37 -4.62
CA HIS A 184 -0.82 20.98 -5.31
C HIS A 184 -0.38 22.19 -6.15
N ALA A 185 0.32 23.14 -5.56
CA ALA A 185 0.84 24.31 -6.28
C ALA A 185 1.78 23.89 -7.41
N LYS A 186 2.63 22.86 -7.20
CA LYS A 186 3.51 22.31 -8.24
C LYS A 186 2.72 21.80 -9.44
N PHE A 187 1.62 21.06 -9.23
CA PHE A 187 0.81 20.52 -10.31
C PHE A 187 -0.01 21.58 -11.03
N LEU A 188 -0.55 22.57 -10.31
CA LEU A 188 -1.22 23.70 -10.93
C LEU A 188 -0.25 24.48 -11.83
N LYS A 189 0.91 24.86 -11.30
CA LYS A 189 1.94 25.61 -12.04
C LYS A 189 2.43 24.89 -13.30
N SER A 190 2.58 23.56 -13.21
CA SER A 190 3.10 22.76 -14.32
C SER A 190 2.02 22.25 -15.29
N GLY A 191 0.74 22.40 -14.98
CA GLY A 191 -0.36 21.83 -15.76
C GLY A 191 -0.41 20.28 -15.74
N ARG A 192 0.27 19.64 -14.80
CA ARG A 192 0.46 18.19 -14.80
C ARG A 192 -0.47 17.40 -13.89
N TRP A 193 -1.53 18.01 -13.41
CA TRP A 193 -2.44 17.34 -12.47
C TRP A 193 -3.04 16.05 -13.05
N LYS A 194 -3.61 16.13 -14.27
CA LYS A 194 -4.15 14.94 -14.96
C LYS A 194 -3.10 13.84 -15.15
N ALA A 195 -1.88 14.22 -15.53
CA ALA A 195 -0.81 13.25 -15.73
C ALA A 195 -0.37 12.57 -14.42
N ALA A 196 -0.44 13.27 -13.29
CA ALA A 196 -0.20 12.65 -11.98
C ALA A 196 -1.28 11.62 -11.64
N ILE A 197 -2.55 11.93 -11.92
CA ILE A 197 -3.67 11.01 -11.74
C ILE A 197 -3.53 9.80 -12.66
N GLN A 198 -3.21 10.01 -13.95
CA GLN A 198 -2.95 8.92 -14.89
C GLN A 198 -1.89 7.96 -14.35
N SER A 199 -0.78 8.50 -13.85
CA SER A 199 0.31 7.69 -13.30
C SER A 199 -0.14 6.91 -12.05
N TYR A 200 -0.95 7.50 -11.19
CA TYR A 200 -1.55 6.80 -10.05
C TYR A 200 -2.45 5.65 -10.51
N LEU A 201 -3.34 5.89 -11.45
CA LEU A 201 -4.25 4.87 -12.00
C LEU A 201 -3.48 3.72 -12.67
N ALA A 202 -2.42 4.01 -13.40
CA ALA A 202 -1.54 2.97 -13.97
C ALA A 202 -0.89 2.10 -12.88
N THR A 203 -0.49 2.70 -11.74
CA THR A 203 0.02 1.90 -10.62
C THR A 203 -1.08 1.11 -9.91
N CYS A 204 -2.32 1.60 -9.88
CA CYS A 204 -3.47 0.85 -9.41
C CYS A 204 -3.75 -0.36 -10.30
N ALA A 205 -3.72 -0.20 -11.63
CA ALA A 205 -3.91 -1.31 -12.58
C ALA A 205 -2.81 -2.38 -12.45
N TYR A 206 -1.56 -1.95 -12.23
CA TYR A 206 -0.48 -2.89 -11.93
C TYR A 206 -0.72 -3.66 -10.61
N THR A 207 -1.24 -2.99 -9.59
CA THR A 207 -1.59 -3.62 -8.30
C THR A 207 -2.74 -4.60 -8.48
N ASP A 208 -3.77 -4.22 -9.22
CA ASP A 208 -4.94 -5.05 -9.53
C ASP A 208 -4.54 -6.35 -10.25
N MET A 209 -3.67 -6.24 -11.25
CA MET A 209 -3.10 -7.41 -11.93
C MET A 209 -2.38 -8.35 -10.94
N ASN A 210 -1.61 -7.83 -10.01
CA ASN A 210 -0.93 -8.64 -8.99
C ASN A 210 -1.91 -9.29 -8.00
N VAL A 211 -2.98 -8.59 -7.62
CA VAL A 211 -4.07 -9.16 -6.81
C VAL A 211 -4.77 -10.28 -7.60
N GLY A 212 -5.03 -10.07 -8.90
CA GLY A 212 -5.57 -11.11 -9.79
C GLY A 212 -4.73 -12.39 -9.79
N ARG A 213 -3.41 -12.28 -9.87
CA ARG A 213 -2.48 -13.44 -9.80
C ARG A 213 -2.59 -14.19 -8.48
N LEU A 214 -2.75 -13.48 -7.35
CA LEU A 214 -2.98 -14.13 -6.04
C LEU A 214 -4.31 -14.86 -6.00
N LEU A 215 -5.38 -14.25 -6.51
CA LEU A 215 -6.72 -14.84 -6.54
C LEU A 215 -6.75 -16.07 -7.47
N ASP A 216 -6.11 -16.01 -8.63
CA ASP A 216 -5.98 -17.16 -9.54
C ASP A 216 -5.23 -18.33 -8.90
N ALA A 217 -4.20 -18.03 -8.10
CA ALA A 217 -3.46 -19.05 -7.36
C ALA A 217 -4.30 -19.63 -6.21
N PHE A 218 -5.05 -18.77 -5.52
CA PHE A 218 -5.97 -19.18 -4.46
C PHE A 218 -7.05 -20.12 -5.00
N GLU A 219 -7.68 -19.81 -6.16
CA GLU A 219 -8.69 -20.66 -6.79
C GLU A 219 -8.17 -22.07 -7.13
N LYS A 220 -6.87 -22.19 -7.38
CA LYS A 220 -6.19 -23.45 -7.66
C LYS A 220 -5.59 -24.11 -6.42
N SER A 221 -5.67 -23.46 -5.26
CA SER A 221 -5.10 -23.94 -4.01
C SER A 221 -5.83 -25.21 -3.51
N PRO A 222 -5.11 -26.20 -2.97
CA PRO A 222 -5.72 -27.40 -2.39
C PRO A 222 -6.60 -27.09 -1.17
N ASP A 223 -6.41 -25.96 -0.52
CA ASP A 223 -7.12 -25.56 0.69
C ASP A 223 -8.16 -24.46 0.45
N ARG A 224 -8.48 -24.17 -0.83
CA ARG A 224 -9.40 -23.09 -1.25
C ARG A 224 -10.70 -23.06 -0.45
N LYS A 225 -11.32 -24.23 -0.20
CA LYS A 225 -12.63 -24.34 0.49
C LYS A 225 -12.53 -24.12 2.01
N ASN A 226 -11.36 -23.97 2.56
CA ASN A 226 -11.10 -23.80 3.98
C ASN A 226 -10.15 -22.63 4.25
N THR A 227 -10.25 -21.58 3.45
CA THR A 227 -9.40 -20.39 3.55
C THR A 227 -10.25 -19.13 3.52
N ILE A 228 -9.99 -18.24 4.45
CA ILE A 228 -10.59 -16.91 4.49
C ILE A 228 -9.63 -15.94 3.83
N ILE A 229 -10.14 -15.10 2.91
CA ILE A 229 -9.40 -13.98 2.33
C ILE A 229 -9.81 -12.71 3.05
N VAL A 230 -8.82 -11.93 3.46
CA VAL A 230 -9.02 -10.58 3.97
C VAL A 230 -8.19 -9.61 3.12
N PHE A 231 -8.85 -8.71 2.43
CA PHE A 231 -8.24 -7.69 1.58
C PHE A 231 -8.53 -6.30 2.13
N TRP A 232 -7.48 -5.49 2.33
CA TRP A 232 -7.63 -4.10 2.79
C TRP A 232 -6.43 -3.24 2.37
N SER A 233 -6.54 -1.92 2.58
CA SER A 233 -5.42 -0.97 2.48
C SER A 233 -5.04 -0.41 3.85
N ASP A 234 -3.79 0.01 4.02
CA ASP A 234 -3.30 0.65 5.24
C ASP A 234 -3.83 2.10 5.40
N HIS A 235 -4.06 2.80 4.31
CA HIS A 235 -4.69 4.13 4.26
C HIS A 235 -5.18 4.42 2.86
N GLY A 236 -5.95 5.50 2.71
CA GLY A 236 -6.34 6.06 1.42
C GLY A 236 -5.27 7.01 0.85
N TRP A 237 -5.67 7.81 -0.15
CA TRP A 237 -4.76 8.73 -0.85
C TRP A 237 -5.54 9.87 -1.50
N SER A 238 -5.10 11.14 -1.26
CA SER A 238 -5.63 12.32 -1.94
C SER A 238 -4.85 12.61 -3.21
N LEU A 239 -5.55 13.07 -4.23
CA LEU A 239 -5.04 13.44 -5.56
C LEU A 239 -5.34 14.88 -5.94
N GLY A 240 -5.53 15.74 -4.93
CA GLY A 240 -5.77 17.18 -5.09
C GLY A 240 -7.06 17.68 -4.44
N GLU A 241 -7.90 16.79 -3.89
CA GLU A 241 -9.05 17.17 -3.07
C GLU A 241 -8.58 18.01 -1.88
N LYS A 242 -9.34 19.05 -1.51
CA LYS A 242 -8.93 20.00 -0.46
C LYS A 242 -7.50 20.55 -0.65
N GLN A 243 -7.07 20.72 -1.92
CA GLN A 243 -5.71 21.15 -2.29
C GLN A 243 -4.61 20.28 -1.64
N HIS A 244 -4.97 19.05 -1.23
CA HIS A 244 -4.10 18.10 -0.56
C HIS A 244 -3.66 16.96 -1.49
N TRP A 245 -2.46 16.48 -1.26
CA TRP A 245 -1.89 15.32 -1.95
C TRP A 245 -1.35 14.32 -0.96
N ARG A 246 -1.35 13.06 -1.36
CA ARG A 246 -0.85 11.94 -0.55
C ARG A 246 -1.81 11.56 0.58
N LYS A 247 -1.31 11.43 1.79
CA LYS A 247 -1.94 11.02 3.04
C LYS A 247 -1.58 12.02 4.13
N PHE A 248 -1.78 11.69 5.39
CA PHE A 248 -1.53 12.54 6.58
C PHE A 248 -2.62 13.59 6.85
N ALA A 249 -3.74 13.53 6.15
CA ALA A 249 -4.93 14.32 6.45
C ALA A 249 -6.04 13.43 7.01
N LEU A 250 -7.12 14.03 7.51
CA LEU A 250 -8.26 13.32 8.10
C LEU A 250 -9.50 13.30 7.19
N TRP A 251 -9.35 13.75 5.95
CA TRP A 251 -10.42 13.69 4.96
C TRP A 251 -10.67 12.26 4.48
N GLU A 252 -11.86 12.07 3.92
CA GLU A 252 -12.38 10.76 3.52
C GLU A 252 -11.43 10.01 2.59
N GLU A 253 -10.81 10.70 1.63
CA GLU A 253 -9.91 10.13 0.63
C GLU A 253 -8.65 9.50 1.24
N THR A 254 -8.24 9.99 2.41
CA THR A 254 -7.06 9.49 3.12
C THR A 254 -7.39 8.47 4.18
N THR A 255 -8.61 8.50 4.74
CA THR A 255 -9.01 7.65 5.86
C THR A 255 -9.82 6.44 5.46
N ARG A 256 -10.70 6.56 4.45
CA ARG A 256 -11.49 5.44 3.94
C ARG A 256 -10.63 4.47 3.16
N ILE A 257 -10.82 3.18 3.45
CA ILE A 257 -10.06 2.10 2.82
C ILE A 257 -11.00 1.01 2.31
N PRO A 258 -10.63 0.29 1.24
CA PRO A 258 -11.29 -0.96 0.92
C PRO A 258 -11.08 -1.96 2.06
N MET A 259 -12.11 -2.73 2.39
CA MET A 259 -12.03 -3.87 3.29
C MET A 259 -13.02 -4.92 2.84
N ILE A 260 -12.52 -6.06 2.37
CA ILE A 260 -13.28 -7.15 1.80
C ILE A 260 -12.92 -8.44 2.53
N TRP A 261 -13.94 -9.17 2.93
CA TRP A 261 -13.82 -10.50 3.53
C TRP A 261 -14.54 -11.51 2.65
N VAL A 262 -13.86 -12.62 2.36
CA VAL A 262 -14.41 -13.77 1.66
C VAL A 262 -14.14 -15.00 2.53
N ALA A 263 -15.22 -15.72 2.93
CA ALA A 263 -15.17 -16.91 3.78
C ALA A 263 -15.95 -18.06 3.15
#